data_494f24b6739ff34760a84b4987cb3a5d
#
_entry.id   494f24b6739ff34760a84b4987cb3a5d
#
_cell.length_a   1.000
_cell.length_b   1.000
_cell.length_c   1.000
_cell.angle_alpha   90.00
_cell.angle_beta   90.00
_cell.angle_gamma   90.00
#
_symmetry.space_group_name_H-M   'P 1'
#
loop_
_entity.id
_entity.type
_entity.pdbx_description
1 polymer ?
#
loop_
_entity_poly.entity_id
_entity_poly.type
_entity_poly.pdbx_seq_one_letter_code
_entity_poly.pdbx_strand_id
1 'polypeptide(L)'
;MQTDLPLSGVKVLDLSRVLAGPLSTMVLADLGADVIKVEHPQRGDDTRDWGMQIAPGETTYFYGFNRNKRSIAVDIGTAEGAATIRQLAAQSDVVVENFKSGGMERFGLGYEDLKALNPKIVYCAIAGYDRAGPEAARPGYDLVIQGESGLMGINGEAGRPPLKFGVA
;
A
#
# COMPACT_ATOMS: atom_id res chain seq x y z
N MET A 1 10.45 13.62 -28.30
CA MET A 1 9.05 13.17 -28.24
C MET A 1 8.83 12.61 -26.86
N GLN A 2 8.03 13.27 -26.05
CA GLN A 2 7.58 12.70 -24.77
C GLN A 2 6.57 11.62 -25.16
N THR A 3 6.98 10.35 -25.05
CA THR A 3 6.05 9.26 -25.27
C THR A 3 5.10 9.26 -24.09
N ASP A 4 3.82 9.55 -24.32
CA ASP A 4 2.80 9.42 -23.28
C ASP A 4 2.77 7.97 -22.82
N LEU A 5 3.08 7.76 -21.55
CA LEU A 5 2.97 6.45 -20.92
C LEU A 5 1.49 6.07 -20.73
N PRO A 6 1.16 4.77 -20.65
CA PRO A 6 -0.24 4.30 -20.61
C PRO A 6 -1.12 4.94 -19.53
N LEU A 7 -0.53 5.33 -18.39
CA LEU A 7 -1.25 5.95 -17.27
C LEU A 7 -0.91 7.44 -17.09
N SER A 8 -0.37 8.11 -18.12
CA SER A 8 -0.14 9.56 -18.08
C SER A 8 -1.44 10.30 -17.77
N GLY A 9 -1.39 11.17 -16.73
CA GLY A 9 -2.55 11.92 -16.25
C GLY A 9 -3.38 11.26 -15.15
N VAL A 10 -3.16 9.96 -14.88
CA VAL A 10 -3.79 9.26 -13.74
C VAL A 10 -3.11 9.67 -12.43
N LYS A 11 -3.90 10.07 -11.43
CA LYS A 11 -3.43 10.49 -10.11
C LYS A 11 -3.71 9.42 -9.06
N VAL A 12 -2.68 8.98 -8.36
CA VAL A 12 -2.77 7.93 -7.35
C VAL A 12 -2.35 8.47 -5.99
N LEU A 13 -3.20 8.32 -4.98
CA LEU A 13 -2.90 8.59 -3.59
C LEU A 13 -2.55 7.27 -2.90
N ASP A 14 -1.29 7.10 -2.57
CA ASP A 14 -0.75 5.88 -1.95
C ASP A 14 -0.63 6.05 -0.44
N LEU A 15 -1.58 5.50 0.30
CA LEU A 15 -1.61 5.46 1.77
C LEU A 15 -1.03 4.15 2.32
N SER A 16 -0.57 3.28 1.43
CA SER A 16 -0.08 1.95 1.79
C SER A 16 1.34 1.95 2.34
N ARG A 17 1.71 0.88 3.02
CA ARG A 17 3.01 0.68 3.66
C ARG A 17 3.57 -0.70 3.34
N VAL A 18 4.84 -0.88 3.58
CA VAL A 18 5.61 -2.11 3.50
C VAL A 18 5.82 -2.58 2.07
N LEU A 19 5.05 -3.56 1.56
CA LEU A 19 5.37 -4.21 0.28
C LEU A 19 4.21 -4.17 -0.72
N ALA A 20 3.11 -4.85 -0.45
CA ALA A 20 2.10 -5.14 -1.47
C ALA A 20 1.49 -3.87 -2.10
N GLY A 21 1.08 -2.92 -1.27
CA GLY A 21 0.58 -1.62 -1.74
C GLY A 21 1.66 -0.79 -2.44
N PRO A 22 2.82 -0.56 -1.79
CA PRO A 22 3.91 0.18 -2.44
C PRO A 22 4.38 -0.42 -3.76
N LEU A 23 4.46 -1.75 -3.89
CA LEU A 23 4.78 -2.40 -5.17
C LEU A 23 3.71 -2.12 -6.23
N SER A 24 2.43 -2.26 -5.89
CA SER A 24 1.34 -1.99 -6.84
C SER A 24 1.36 -0.54 -7.33
N THR A 25 1.50 0.42 -6.43
CA THR A 25 1.53 1.84 -6.77
C THR A 25 2.82 2.24 -7.50
N MET A 26 3.95 1.56 -7.25
CA MET A 26 5.16 1.73 -8.03
C MET A 26 4.98 1.28 -9.49
N VAL A 27 4.31 0.15 -9.72
CA VAL A 27 3.98 -0.30 -11.10
C VAL A 27 3.11 0.74 -11.80
N LEU A 28 2.13 1.34 -11.13
CA LEU A 28 1.34 2.43 -11.70
C LEU A 28 2.21 3.66 -12.03
N ALA A 29 3.16 4.01 -11.14
CA ALA A 29 4.10 5.09 -11.38
C ALA A 29 5.05 4.80 -12.56
N ASP A 30 5.56 3.58 -12.68
CA ASP A 30 6.38 3.14 -13.82
C ASP A 30 5.62 3.23 -15.14
N LEU A 31 4.30 3.07 -15.11
CA LEU A 31 3.41 3.22 -16.26
C LEU A 31 2.97 4.67 -16.51
N GLY A 32 3.45 5.63 -15.73
CA GLY A 32 3.24 7.06 -15.96
C GLY A 32 2.20 7.73 -15.05
N ALA A 33 1.63 7.04 -14.08
CA ALA A 33 0.75 7.68 -13.09
C ALA A 33 1.51 8.65 -12.19
N ASP A 34 0.88 9.76 -11.81
CA ASP A 34 1.37 10.68 -10.79
C ASP A 34 1.01 10.15 -9.39
N VAL A 35 1.98 9.52 -8.72
CA VAL A 35 1.77 8.86 -7.43
C VAL A 35 2.29 9.73 -6.29
N ILE A 36 1.42 10.04 -5.34
CA ILE A 36 1.77 10.69 -4.07
C ILE A 36 1.69 9.63 -2.96
N LYS A 37 2.84 9.29 -2.39
CA LYS A 37 2.93 8.44 -1.20
C LYS A 37 2.78 9.28 0.06
N VAL A 38 1.89 8.86 0.94
CA VAL A 38 1.69 9.49 2.26
C VAL A 38 2.42 8.68 3.32
N GLU A 39 3.27 9.33 4.08
CA GLU A 39 4.04 8.72 5.14
C GLU A 39 3.77 9.41 6.49
N HIS A 40 3.94 8.66 7.59
CA HIS A 40 3.81 9.23 8.92
C HIS A 40 4.99 10.19 9.20
N PRO A 41 4.77 11.41 9.72
CA PRO A 41 5.82 12.43 9.84
C PRO A 41 7.06 12.03 10.63
N GLN A 42 6.89 11.22 11.71
CA GLN A 42 8.01 10.81 12.56
C GLN A 42 8.57 9.42 12.22
N ARG A 43 7.74 8.52 11.67
CA ARG A 43 8.13 7.12 11.46
C ARG A 43 8.38 6.77 10.01
N GLY A 44 7.81 7.54 9.09
CA GLY A 44 7.83 7.19 7.67
C GLY A 44 7.10 5.87 7.37
N ASP A 45 7.56 5.17 6.35
CA ASP A 45 7.24 3.78 6.07
C ASP A 45 8.19 2.88 6.87
N ASP A 46 7.69 1.78 7.44
CA ASP A 46 8.49 0.84 8.23
C ASP A 46 9.71 0.31 7.47
N THR A 47 9.63 0.25 6.13
CA THR A 47 10.72 -0.21 5.26
C THR A 47 11.91 0.76 5.17
N ARG A 48 11.80 1.97 5.71
CA ARG A 48 12.92 2.90 5.85
C ARG A 48 13.98 2.42 6.86
N ASP A 49 13.60 1.45 7.71
CA ASP A 49 14.50 0.81 8.69
C ASP A 49 14.83 -0.65 8.30
N TRP A 50 14.33 -1.15 7.16
CA TRP A 50 14.52 -2.54 6.76
C TRP A 50 15.56 -2.70 5.65
N GLY A 51 16.35 -3.76 5.77
CA GLY A 51 17.40 -4.08 4.79
C GLY A 51 18.67 -3.26 4.97
N MET A 52 19.45 -3.11 3.89
CA MET A 52 20.71 -2.38 3.92
C MET A 52 20.44 -0.87 3.85
N GLN A 53 20.92 -0.14 4.84
CA GLN A 53 20.91 1.32 4.81
C GLN A 53 21.92 1.84 3.78
N ILE A 54 21.50 2.81 2.98
CA ILE A 54 22.33 3.54 2.01
C ILE A 54 22.54 4.99 2.45
N ALA A 55 21.63 5.53 3.26
CA ALA A 55 21.75 6.80 3.97
C ALA A 55 20.78 6.80 5.17
N PRO A 56 20.84 7.73 6.12
CA PRO A 56 19.90 7.82 7.23
C PRO A 56 18.45 7.90 6.75
N GLY A 57 17.62 6.92 7.16
CA GLY A 57 16.22 6.81 6.74
C GLY A 57 16.01 6.37 5.28
N GLU A 58 17.07 5.89 4.63
CA GLU A 58 17.05 5.41 3.26
C GLU A 58 17.62 3.99 3.17
N THR A 59 16.81 3.05 2.71
CA THR A 59 17.17 1.64 2.61
C THR A 59 16.98 1.11 1.19
N THR A 60 17.72 0.05 0.86
CA THR A 60 17.52 -0.67 -0.40
C THR A 60 16.11 -1.18 -0.55
N TYR A 61 15.46 -1.56 0.57
CA TYR A 61 14.08 -2.04 0.55
C TYR A 61 13.11 -0.92 0.18
N PHE A 62 13.19 0.23 0.84
CA PHE A 62 12.32 1.37 0.55
C PHE A 62 12.45 1.83 -0.91
N TYR A 63 13.67 1.98 -1.41
CA TYR A 63 13.93 2.39 -2.80
C TYR A 63 13.46 1.36 -3.81
N GLY A 64 13.55 0.07 -3.47
CA GLY A 64 13.11 -1.01 -4.35
C GLY A 64 11.63 -0.93 -4.73
N PHE A 65 10.78 -0.34 -3.86
CA PHE A 65 9.33 -0.35 -4.03
C PHE A 65 8.68 1.05 -4.10
N ASN A 66 9.47 2.13 -4.10
CA ASN A 66 8.92 3.48 -4.06
C ASN A 66 9.49 4.43 -5.12
N ARG A 67 10.20 3.90 -6.13
CA ARG A 67 10.68 4.73 -7.24
C ARG A 67 9.52 5.38 -8.00
N ASN A 68 9.79 6.52 -8.62
CA ASN A 68 8.84 7.32 -9.41
C ASN A 68 7.64 7.87 -8.61
N LYS A 69 7.68 7.82 -7.27
CA LYS A 69 6.67 8.44 -6.41
C LYS A 69 7.18 9.75 -5.84
N ARG A 70 6.27 10.68 -5.61
CA ARG A 70 6.47 11.82 -4.71
C ARG A 70 6.03 11.40 -3.32
N SER A 71 6.69 11.90 -2.26
CA SER A 71 6.30 11.61 -0.88
C SER A 71 5.90 12.87 -0.14
N ILE A 72 4.90 12.74 0.74
CA ILE A 72 4.49 13.77 1.70
C ILE A 72 4.37 13.16 3.10
N ALA A 73 4.68 13.95 4.12
CA ALA A 73 4.57 13.55 5.51
C ALA A 73 3.27 14.11 6.11
N VAL A 74 2.31 13.23 6.43
CA VAL A 74 1.01 13.59 7.00
C VAL A 74 0.60 12.60 8.08
N ASP A 75 0.27 13.09 9.28
CA ASP A 75 -0.33 12.26 10.32
C ASP A 75 -1.85 12.16 10.12
N ILE A 76 -2.29 11.08 9.49
CA ILE A 76 -3.71 10.82 9.24
C ILE A 76 -4.54 10.61 10.51
N GLY A 77 -3.89 10.41 11.65
CA GLY A 77 -4.54 10.28 12.96
C GLY A 77 -5.03 11.62 13.53
N THR A 78 -4.60 12.73 12.97
CA THR A 78 -5.06 14.07 13.35
C THR A 78 -6.22 14.55 12.47
N ALA A 79 -7.06 15.42 12.99
CA ALA A 79 -8.16 16.01 12.22
C ALA A 79 -7.66 16.77 10.99
N GLU A 80 -6.54 17.51 11.13
CA GLU A 80 -5.91 18.27 10.05
C GLU A 80 -5.32 17.34 9.00
N GLY A 81 -4.61 16.29 9.42
CA GLY A 81 -4.06 15.29 8.51
C GLY A 81 -5.14 14.55 7.73
N ALA A 82 -6.21 14.10 8.40
CA ALA A 82 -7.34 13.48 7.73
C ALA A 82 -8.03 14.45 6.74
N ALA A 83 -8.15 15.74 7.08
CA ALA A 83 -8.69 16.75 6.16
C ALA A 83 -7.79 16.93 4.93
N THR A 84 -6.48 16.94 5.10
CA THR A 84 -5.51 16.99 4.00
C THR A 84 -5.66 15.78 3.06
N ILE A 85 -5.78 14.56 3.63
CA ILE A 85 -5.98 13.36 2.81
C ILE A 85 -7.31 13.42 2.04
N ARG A 86 -8.41 13.88 2.65
CA ARG A 86 -9.68 14.07 1.93
C ARG A 86 -9.55 15.03 0.75
N GLN A 87 -8.81 16.14 0.91
CA GLN A 87 -8.58 17.09 -0.18
C GLN A 87 -7.76 16.48 -1.32
N LEU A 88 -6.75 15.66 -1.00
CA LEU A 88 -5.96 14.94 -2.00
C LEU A 88 -6.80 13.87 -2.71
N ALA A 89 -7.57 13.08 -1.96
CA ALA A 89 -8.43 12.03 -2.51
C ALA A 89 -9.51 12.61 -3.45
N ALA A 90 -10.06 13.79 -3.13
CA ALA A 90 -11.02 14.47 -4.01
C ALA A 90 -10.45 14.82 -5.40
N GLN A 91 -9.12 14.89 -5.53
CA GLN A 91 -8.40 15.21 -6.77
C GLN A 91 -7.67 14.00 -7.37
N SER A 92 -7.80 12.83 -6.76
CA SER A 92 -7.14 11.59 -7.18
C SER A 92 -8.12 10.68 -7.92
N ASP A 93 -7.62 9.90 -8.86
CA ASP A 93 -8.39 8.87 -9.55
C ASP A 93 -8.39 7.56 -8.76
N VAL A 94 -7.30 7.28 -8.06
CA VAL A 94 -7.09 6.04 -7.32
C VAL A 94 -6.60 6.34 -5.90
N VAL A 95 -7.13 5.62 -4.91
CA VAL A 95 -6.58 5.54 -3.54
C VAL A 95 -6.21 4.10 -3.25
N VAL A 96 -5.00 3.90 -2.72
CA VAL A 96 -4.50 2.56 -2.31
C VAL A 96 -4.15 2.58 -0.83
N GLU A 97 -4.63 1.59 -0.08
CA GLU A 97 -4.34 1.45 1.35
C GLU A 97 -4.19 -0.02 1.75
N ASN A 98 -3.49 -0.29 2.84
CA ASN A 98 -3.36 -1.63 3.41
C ASN A 98 -3.44 -1.62 4.95
N PHE A 99 -4.33 -0.78 5.48
CA PHE A 99 -4.64 -0.76 6.90
C PHE A 99 -5.53 -1.95 7.29
N LYS A 100 -5.55 -2.27 8.56
CA LYS A 100 -6.50 -3.25 9.10
C LYS A 100 -7.93 -2.81 8.80
N SER A 101 -8.83 -3.76 8.63
CA SER A 101 -10.27 -3.50 8.46
C SER A 101 -10.77 -2.50 9.51
N GLY A 102 -11.54 -1.50 9.08
CA GLY A 102 -11.98 -0.39 9.92
C GLY A 102 -10.92 0.69 10.20
N GLY A 103 -9.68 0.48 9.76
CA GLY A 103 -8.57 1.37 10.04
C GLY A 103 -8.67 2.74 9.39
N MET A 104 -9.15 2.81 8.16
CA MET A 104 -9.36 4.06 7.43
C MET A 104 -10.70 4.71 7.79
N GLU A 105 -11.72 3.92 8.01
CA GLU A 105 -13.08 4.35 8.35
C GLU A 105 -13.10 5.19 9.64
N ARG A 106 -12.33 4.82 10.67
CA ARG A 106 -12.23 5.59 11.93
C ARG A 106 -11.68 7.01 11.76
N PHE A 107 -11.01 7.29 10.64
CA PHE A 107 -10.50 8.63 10.29
C PHE A 107 -11.40 9.36 9.29
N GLY A 108 -12.54 8.76 8.90
CA GLY A 108 -13.39 9.27 7.83
C GLY A 108 -12.70 9.29 6.47
N LEU A 109 -11.92 8.23 6.21
CA LEU A 109 -11.12 8.02 5.00
C LEU A 109 -11.44 6.66 4.35
N GLY A 110 -12.51 5.99 4.78
CA GLY A 110 -13.00 4.77 4.17
C GLY A 110 -13.59 5.00 2.78
N TYR A 111 -13.92 3.90 2.10
CA TYR A 111 -14.46 3.97 0.74
C TYR A 111 -15.69 4.88 0.62
N GLU A 112 -16.68 4.72 1.49
CA GLU A 112 -17.93 5.51 1.42
C GLU A 112 -17.68 7.00 1.70
N ASP A 113 -16.74 7.32 2.61
CA ASP A 113 -16.35 8.70 2.90
C ASP A 113 -15.71 9.36 1.68
N LEU A 114 -14.76 8.68 1.03
CA LEU A 114 -14.03 9.22 -0.11
C LEU A 114 -14.87 9.22 -1.39
N LYS A 115 -15.73 8.22 -1.58
CA LYS A 115 -16.70 8.18 -2.68
C LYS A 115 -17.70 9.32 -2.63
N ALA A 116 -18.11 9.75 -1.43
CA ALA A 116 -18.97 10.91 -1.28
C ALA A 116 -18.31 12.21 -1.77
N LEU A 117 -16.97 12.31 -1.67
CA LEU A 117 -16.19 13.44 -2.16
C LEU A 117 -15.86 13.32 -3.65
N ASN A 118 -15.57 12.12 -4.12
CA ASN A 118 -15.24 11.82 -5.50
C ASN A 118 -15.94 10.53 -5.95
N PRO A 119 -17.12 10.62 -6.58
CA PRO A 119 -17.90 9.45 -6.99
C PRO A 119 -17.21 8.55 -8.02
N LYS A 120 -16.13 9.03 -8.66
CA LYS A 120 -15.37 8.27 -9.66
C LYS A 120 -14.15 7.57 -9.08
N ILE A 121 -13.90 7.71 -7.77
CA ILE A 121 -12.69 7.19 -7.15
C ILE A 121 -12.61 5.66 -7.24
N VAL A 122 -11.46 5.16 -7.62
CA VAL A 122 -11.12 3.74 -7.48
C VAL A 122 -10.44 3.55 -6.14
N TYR A 123 -11.04 2.79 -5.24
CA TYR A 123 -10.51 2.53 -3.90
C TYR A 123 -9.99 1.10 -3.81
N CYS A 124 -8.69 0.95 -3.65
CA CYS A 124 -8.01 -0.34 -3.50
C CYS A 124 -7.59 -0.56 -2.05
N ALA A 125 -8.28 -1.46 -1.37
CA ALA A 125 -7.93 -1.90 -0.02
C ALA A 125 -7.25 -3.28 -0.07
N ILE A 126 -5.99 -3.35 0.35
CA ILE A 126 -5.20 -4.58 0.33
C ILE A 126 -5.24 -5.22 1.72
N ALA A 127 -5.71 -6.45 1.81
CA ALA A 127 -5.79 -7.21 3.05
C ALA A 127 -5.45 -8.68 2.80
N GLY A 128 -5.01 -9.39 3.84
CA GLY A 128 -4.73 -10.83 3.74
C GLY A 128 -5.98 -11.70 3.75
N TYR A 129 -7.10 -11.16 4.27
CA TYR A 129 -8.37 -11.88 4.41
C TYR A 129 -9.52 -11.01 3.94
N ASP A 130 -10.67 -11.64 3.66
CA ASP A 130 -11.90 -10.92 3.34
C ASP A 130 -12.26 -9.92 4.46
N ARG A 131 -12.37 -8.65 4.10
CA ARG A 131 -12.64 -7.55 5.03
C ARG A 131 -14.04 -7.59 5.64
N ALA A 132 -14.97 -8.31 5.02
CA ALA A 132 -16.33 -8.56 5.52
C ALA A 132 -16.48 -9.93 6.18
N GLY A 133 -15.46 -10.79 6.11
CA GLY A 133 -15.48 -12.15 6.62
C GLY A 133 -15.13 -12.27 8.11
N PRO A 134 -15.27 -13.46 8.68
CA PRO A 134 -14.97 -13.72 10.10
C PRO A 134 -13.49 -13.48 10.44
N GLU A 135 -12.60 -13.55 9.46
CA GLU A 135 -11.15 -13.38 9.62
C GLU A 135 -10.67 -11.93 9.39
N ALA A 136 -11.58 -10.97 9.18
CA ALA A 136 -11.28 -9.58 8.83
C ALA A 136 -10.31 -8.87 9.80
N ALA A 137 -10.30 -9.26 11.08
CA ALA A 137 -9.43 -8.70 12.10
C ALA A 137 -8.00 -9.30 12.12
N ARG A 138 -7.78 -10.41 11.39
CA ARG A 138 -6.47 -11.08 11.37
C ARG A 138 -5.46 -10.30 10.52
N PRO A 139 -4.21 -10.22 10.97
CA PRO A 139 -3.15 -9.63 10.16
C PRO A 139 -2.75 -10.58 9.01
N GLY A 140 -2.72 -10.04 7.79
CA GLY A 140 -2.32 -10.77 6.59
C GLY A 140 -0.82 -10.73 6.35
N TYR A 141 -0.04 -11.47 7.14
CA TYR A 141 1.39 -11.62 6.88
C TYR A 141 1.65 -12.69 5.83
N ASP A 142 2.57 -12.43 4.92
CA ASP A 142 2.95 -13.31 3.81
C ASP A 142 3.16 -14.78 4.24
N LEU A 143 3.99 -15.03 5.24
CA LEU A 143 4.29 -16.38 5.69
C LEU A 143 3.04 -17.15 6.16
N VAL A 144 2.12 -16.46 6.85
CA VAL A 144 0.86 -17.04 7.33
C VAL A 144 -0.04 -17.38 6.15
N ILE A 145 -0.19 -16.44 5.22
CA ILE A 145 -1.03 -16.62 4.03
C ILE A 145 -0.47 -17.73 3.13
N GLN A 146 0.83 -17.81 2.91
CA GLN A 146 1.45 -18.91 2.17
C GLN A 146 1.18 -20.28 2.83
N GLY A 147 1.21 -20.34 4.17
CA GLY A 147 0.90 -21.57 4.91
C GLY A 147 -0.57 -21.95 4.79
N GLU A 148 -1.49 -21.03 5.07
CA GLU A 148 -2.94 -21.30 5.10
C GLU A 148 -3.52 -21.54 3.70
N SER A 149 -2.99 -20.90 2.66
CA SER A 149 -3.42 -21.13 1.28
C SER A 149 -2.95 -22.47 0.70
N GLY A 150 -2.08 -23.21 1.41
CA GLY A 150 -1.48 -24.43 0.91
C GLY A 150 -0.31 -24.22 -0.06
N LEU A 151 0.05 -22.97 -0.37
CA LEU A 151 1.13 -22.65 -1.32
C LEU A 151 2.47 -23.28 -0.88
N MET A 152 2.77 -23.29 0.41
CA MET A 152 3.97 -23.93 0.93
C MET A 152 3.96 -25.44 0.78
N GLY A 153 2.78 -26.07 0.71
CA GLY A 153 2.65 -27.54 0.58
C GLY A 153 3.07 -28.09 -0.78
N ILE A 154 3.15 -27.24 -1.80
CA ILE A 154 3.58 -27.60 -3.15
C ILE A 154 5.06 -27.26 -3.41
N ASN A 155 5.77 -26.76 -2.41
CA ASN A 155 7.18 -26.40 -2.49
C ASN A 155 8.01 -27.25 -1.53
N GLY A 156 9.22 -27.63 -1.94
CA GLY A 156 10.15 -28.40 -1.12
C GLY A 156 10.35 -29.83 -1.64
N GLU A 157 10.95 -30.65 -0.79
CA GLU A 157 11.29 -32.05 -1.07
C GLU A 157 10.23 -33.00 -0.49
N ALA A 158 9.94 -34.09 -1.17
CA ALA A 158 9.01 -35.11 -0.69
C ALA A 158 9.45 -35.65 0.68
N GLY A 159 8.50 -35.70 1.64
CA GLY A 159 8.75 -36.18 3.00
C GLY A 159 9.52 -35.18 3.91
N ARG A 160 9.75 -33.95 3.45
CA ARG A 160 10.33 -32.86 4.24
C ARG A 160 9.26 -31.85 4.67
N PRO A 161 9.55 -31.00 5.68
CA PRO A 161 8.65 -29.89 6.02
C PRO A 161 8.41 -28.97 4.81
N PRO A 162 7.20 -28.36 4.70
CA PRO A 162 6.90 -27.39 3.66
C PRO A 162 7.87 -26.21 3.68
N LEU A 163 8.18 -25.67 2.48
CA LEU A 163 9.05 -24.51 2.34
C LEU A 163 8.28 -23.31 1.79
N LYS A 164 8.59 -22.11 2.31
CA LYS A 164 8.02 -20.89 1.77
C LYS A 164 8.60 -20.59 0.38
N PHE A 165 7.82 -19.91 -0.46
CA PHE A 165 8.34 -19.26 -1.64
C PHE A 165 9.12 -18.00 -1.28
N GLY A 166 10.14 -17.67 -2.07
CA GLY A 166 10.95 -16.47 -1.86
C GLY A 166 10.24 -15.16 -2.21
N VAL A 167 9.13 -15.25 -2.95
CA VAL A 167 8.28 -14.11 -3.31
C VAL A 167 7.20 -13.96 -2.24
N ALA A 168 6.99 -12.72 -1.80
CA ALA A 168 5.94 -12.36 -0.88
C ALA A 168 4.63 -12.07 -1.62
#